data_ec9cbea5706c9e5cdade597cb3aeecab
#
_entry.id   ec9cbea5706c9e5cdade597cb3aeecab
#
_cell.length_a   1.000
_cell.length_b   1.000
_cell.length_c   1.000
_cell.angle_alpha   90.00
_cell.angle_beta   90.00
_cell.angle_gamma   90.00
#
_symmetry.space_group_name_H-M   'P 1'
#
loop_
_entity.id
_entity.type
_entity.pdbx_description
1 polymer ?
#
loop_
_entity_poly.entity_id
_entity_poly.type
_entity_poly.pdbx_seq_one_letter_code
_entity_poly.pdbx_strand_id
1 'polypeptide(L)'
;MITSQMFTVKGSNPWYSVWWEDDYRVVGRVERPHGVATITCDGDVTSMRSMFTLCRKLTSIDLSGFDASKVFNMGHMFDDCNNLTELNLSGVDTSKVSDMRWMFSDCYELSTIDLSGFDMSNVECMHCMFWACCNLTTIKGIIDMKSCTDCAFMFKDCYKLRGVKIKNPPADFNGEGLSPSQYTIVS
;
A
#
# COMPACT_ATOMS: atom_id res chain seq x y z
N MET A 1 -24.26 -1.76 13.53
CA MET A 1 -24.83 -1.92 12.18
C MET A 1 -23.66 -1.87 11.21
N ILE A 2 -23.36 -2.99 10.60
CA ILE A 2 -22.25 -3.15 9.66
C ILE A 2 -22.70 -2.52 8.35
N THR A 3 -22.04 -1.49 7.89
CA THR A 3 -22.23 -0.97 6.55
C THR A 3 -21.29 -1.74 5.62
N SER A 4 -21.81 -2.69 4.86
CA SER A 4 -21.09 -3.28 3.74
C SER A 4 -20.77 -2.16 2.74
N GLN A 5 -19.50 -1.94 2.45
CA GLN A 5 -19.07 -0.96 1.47
C GLN A 5 -18.86 -1.69 0.14
N MET A 6 -19.51 -1.21 -0.91
CA MET A 6 -19.41 -1.79 -2.24
C MET A 6 -18.49 -0.95 -3.10
N PHE A 7 -17.46 -1.58 -3.65
CA PHE A 7 -16.56 -0.94 -4.61
C PHE A 7 -16.86 -1.46 -6.02
N THR A 8 -16.90 -0.56 -6.97
CA THR A 8 -17.04 -0.94 -8.37
C THR A 8 -15.70 -0.79 -9.06
N VAL A 9 -15.13 -1.92 -9.52
CA VAL A 9 -13.92 -1.93 -10.35
C VAL A 9 -14.35 -1.83 -11.80
N LYS A 10 -13.97 -0.76 -12.50
CA LYS A 10 -14.18 -0.61 -13.94
C LYS A 10 -12.92 -1.02 -14.69
N GLY A 11 -12.97 -2.12 -15.41
CA GLY A 11 -11.95 -2.53 -16.37
C GLY A 11 -12.61 -2.90 -17.70
N SER A 12 -11.82 -3.21 -18.71
CA SER A 12 -12.31 -3.52 -20.07
C SER A 12 -13.14 -4.81 -20.19
N ASN A 13 -13.51 -5.46 -19.08
CA ASN A 13 -14.48 -6.56 -19.03
C ASN A 13 -14.94 -6.86 -17.59
N PRO A 14 -16.07 -7.56 -17.36
CA PRO A 14 -17.25 -6.97 -16.73
C PRO A 14 -17.09 -6.65 -15.25
N TRP A 15 -17.99 -5.88 -14.74
CA TRP A 15 -18.24 -5.40 -13.37
C TRP A 15 -17.86 -6.39 -12.28
N TYR A 16 -16.98 -5.99 -11.36
CA TYR A 16 -16.70 -6.71 -10.13
C TYR A 16 -17.13 -5.88 -8.94
N SER A 17 -17.87 -6.48 -8.03
CA SER A 17 -18.18 -5.89 -6.74
C SER A 17 -17.27 -6.53 -5.69
N VAL A 18 -16.50 -5.75 -4.99
CA VAL A 18 -15.73 -6.19 -3.83
C VAL A 18 -16.57 -5.86 -2.60
N TRP A 19 -16.92 -6.85 -1.80
CA TRP A 19 -17.71 -6.71 -0.60
C TRP A 19 -16.80 -6.84 0.63
N TRP A 20 -17.00 -5.98 1.62
CA TRP A 20 -16.33 -6.03 2.91
C TRP A 20 -17.35 -6.39 3.98
N GLU A 21 -17.12 -7.44 4.73
CA GLU A 21 -17.78 -7.71 5.99
C GLU A 21 -16.72 -7.72 7.09
N ASP A 22 -16.93 -6.91 8.14
CA ASP A 22 -16.17 -6.87 9.40
C ASP A 22 -14.68 -7.24 9.31
N ASP A 23 -13.82 -6.23 9.29
CA ASP A 23 -12.38 -6.27 9.58
C ASP A 23 -11.52 -7.43 9.02
N TYR A 24 -12.08 -8.49 8.46
CA TYR A 24 -11.34 -9.73 8.22
C TYR A 24 -11.57 -10.48 6.91
N ARG A 25 -12.48 -10.14 6.00
CA ARG A 25 -12.57 -10.93 4.75
C ARG A 25 -13.13 -10.16 3.56
N VAL A 26 -12.41 -10.29 2.44
CA VAL A 26 -12.99 -10.17 1.10
C VAL A 26 -13.88 -11.38 0.89
N VAL A 27 -15.19 -11.23 1.04
CA VAL A 27 -16.17 -12.26 0.67
C VAL A 27 -16.67 -11.94 -0.73
N GLY A 28 -15.87 -12.29 -1.71
CA GLY A 28 -16.23 -12.21 -3.10
C GLY A 28 -15.04 -12.63 -3.93
N ARG A 29 -15.22 -13.66 -4.72
CA ARG A 29 -14.21 -14.09 -5.68
C ARG A 29 -14.13 -13.02 -6.75
N VAL A 30 -13.14 -12.13 -6.69
CA VAL A 30 -12.77 -11.30 -7.82
C VAL A 30 -12.26 -12.24 -8.90
N GLU A 31 -13.12 -12.62 -9.83
CA GLU A 31 -12.68 -13.20 -11.10
C GLU A 31 -12.12 -12.05 -11.94
N ARG A 32 -10.94 -11.82 -11.77
CA ARG A 32 -9.76 -11.13 -12.28
C ARG A 32 -9.94 -10.38 -13.58
N PRO A 33 -9.85 -9.05 -13.58
CA PRO A 33 -9.59 -8.33 -14.81
C PRO A 33 -8.14 -8.60 -15.27
N HIS A 34 -7.99 -8.97 -16.52
CA HIS A 34 -6.75 -8.71 -17.24
C HIS A 34 -6.80 -7.22 -17.62
N GLY A 35 -5.92 -6.38 -17.06
CA GLY A 35 -5.83 -4.99 -17.45
C GLY A 35 -5.90 -3.98 -16.29
N VAL A 36 -6.07 -2.72 -16.64
CA VAL A 36 -6.14 -1.58 -15.71
C VAL A 36 -7.48 -1.59 -14.97
N ALA A 37 -7.46 -1.59 -13.65
CA ALA A 37 -8.65 -1.43 -12.82
C ALA A 37 -8.71 0.01 -12.29
N THR A 38 -9.77 0.76 -12.64
CA THR A 38 -10.10 2.05 -12.02
C THR A 38 -11.15 1.82 -10.95
N ILE A 39 -10.91 2.34 -9.75
CA ILE A 39 -11.76 2.09 -8.59
C ILE A 39 -12.44 3.39 -8.19
N THR A 40 -13.77 3.34 -8.09
CA THR A 40 -14.58 4.41 -7.52
C THR A 40 -15.35 3.88 -6.32
N CYS A 41 -15.52 4.68 -5.29
CA CYS A 41 -16.24 4.32 -4.08
C CYS A 41 -17.54 5.13 -3.96
N ASP A 42 -18.64 4.44 -3.61
CA ASP A 42 -19.96 5.05 -3.37
C ASP A 42 -20.22 5.14 -1.86
N GLY A 43 -19.33 5.74 -1.09
CA GLY A 43 -19.60 5.89 0.34
C GLY A 43 -18.37 6.26 1.17
N ASP A 44 -18.59 6.37 2.46
CA ASP A 44 -17.57 6.72 3.45
C ASP A 44 -16.68 5.51 3.74
N VAL A 45 -15.59 5.34 2.97
CA VAL A 45 -14.60 4.28 3.24
C VAL A 45 -13.72 4.71 4.40
N THR A 46 -13.69 3.91 5.45
CA THR A 46 -12.85 4.15 6.62
C THR A 46 -11.67 3.17 6.71
N SER A 47 -11.73 2.03 6.00
CA SER A 47 -10.65 1.05 5.95
C SER A 47 -10.51 0.49 4.54
N MET A 48 -9.25 0.40 4.07
CA MET A 48 -8.85 -0.27 2.83
C MET A 48 -8.01 -1.53 3.13
N ARG A 49 -8.08 -2.01 4.38
CA ARG A 49 -7.32 -3.19 4.80
C ARG A 49 -7.63 -4.38 3.90
N SER A 50 -6.58 -5.03 3.41
CA SER A 50 -6.63 -6.24 2.57
C SER A 50 -7.43 -6.09 1.27
N MET A 51 -7.65 -4.87 0.78
CA MET A 51 -8.53 -4.59 -0.37
C MET A 51 -8.16 -5.38 -1.62
N PHE A 52 -6.89 -5.57 -1.90
CA PHE A 52 -6.37 -6.30 -3.06
C PHE A 52 -5.49 -7.48 -2.67
N THR A 53 -5.50 -7.89 -1.39
CA THR A 53 -4.70 -9.03 -0.93
C THR A 53 -4.88 -10.24 -1.84
N LEU A 54 -3.76 -10.89 -2.21
CA LEU A 54 -3.74 -12.09 -3.07
C LEU A 54 -4.26 -11.87 -4.51
N CYS A 55 -4.39 -10.62 -4.96
CA CYS A 55 -4.75 -10.31 -6.35
C CYS A 55 -3.58 -10.57 -7.32
N ARG A 56 -3.08 -11.81 -7.33
CA ARG A 56 -1.86 -12.25 -8.04
C ARG A 56 -1.87 -12.09 -9.56
N LYS A 57 -3.02 -11.81 -10.18
CA LYS A 57 -3.11 -11.61 -11.65
C LYS A 57 -3.30 -10.14 -12.02
N LEU A 58 -3.43 -9.27 -11.03
CA LEU A 58 -3.55 -7.84 -11.25
C LEU A 58 -2.20 -7.26 -11.64
N THR A 59 -2.13 -6.55 -12.76
CA THR A 59 -0.90 -5.95 -13.28
C THR A 59 -0.86 -4.43 -13.10
N SER A 60 -2.02 -3.79 -13.02
CA SER A 60 -2.12 -2.33 -12.87
C SER A 60 -3.34 -1.94 -12.04
N ILE A 61 -3.15 -0.95 -11.16
CA ILE A 61 -4.21 -0.36 -10.33
C ILE A 61 -4.12 1.16 -10.42
N ASP A 62 -5.27 1.81 -10.64
CA ASP A 62 -5.38 3.26 -10.60
C ASP A 62 -6.38 3.67 -9.50
N LEU A 63 -5.86 4.34 -8.47
CA LEU A 63 -6.63 4.90 -7.35
C LEU A 63 -6.66 6.43 -7.36
N SER A 64 -6.22 7.10 -8.43
CA SER A 64 -6.11 8.57 -8.49
C SER A 64 -7.43 9.33 -8.25
N GLY A 65 -8.56 8.66 -8.43
CA GLY A 65 -9.90 9.23 -8.14
C GLY A 65 -10.53 8.74 -6.85
N PHE A 66 -9.76 8.03 -6.01
CA PHE A 66 -10.32 7.44 -4.79
C PHE A 66 -10.29 8.42 -3.62
N ASP A 67 -11.45 8.67 -3.00
CA ASP A 67 -11.54 9.48 -1.78
C ASP A 67 -11.16 8.64 -0.56
N ALA A 68 -9.93 8.80 -0.10
CA ALA A 68 -9.39 8.14 1.09
C ALA A 68 -9.40 9.04 2.33
N SER A 69 -10.04 10.21 2.29
CA SER A 69 -9.99 11.23 3.36
C SER A 69 -10.50 10.76 4.73
N LYS A 70 -11.20 9.63 4.78
CA LYS A 70 -11.69 9.00 6.01
C LYS A 70 -11.00 7.68 6.35
N VAL A 71 -10.04 7.24 5.52
CA VAL A 71 -9.34 5.96 5.70
C VAL A 71 -8.31 6.09 6.80
N PHE A 72 -8.38 5.19 7.79
CA PHE A 72 -7.40 5.08 8.86
C PHE A 72 -6.53 3.81 8.78
N ASN A 73 -6.94 2.80 7.98
CA ASN A 73 -6.21 1.54 7.85
C ASN A 73 -6.04 1.14 6.38
N MET A 74 -4.77 0.99 5.95
CA MET A 74 -4.36 0.50 4.64
C MET A 74 -3.50 -0.77 4.74
N GLY A 75 -3.51 -1.44 5.90
CA GLY A 75 -2.73 -2.65 6.12
C GLY A 75 -3.07 -3.77 5.14
N HIS A 76 -2.07 -4.48 4.63
CA HIS A 76 -2.21 -5.57 3.65
C HIS A 76 -2.92 -5.19 2.35
N MET A 77 -3.03 -3.90 2.02
CA MET A 77 -3.88 -3.46 0.91
C MET A 77 -3.52 -4.12 -0.43
N PHE A 78 -2.22 -4.28 -0.71
CA PHE A 78 -1.70 -4.91 -1.94
C PHE A 78 -0.86 -6.15 -1.64
N ASP A 79 -0.97 -6.69 -0.43
CA ASP A 79 -0.21 -7.85 0.01
C ASP A 79 -0.39 -9.03 -0.95
N ASP A 80 0.73 -9.63 -1.40
CA ASP A 80 0.77 -10.75 -2.35
C ASP A 80 0.17 -10.42 -3.75
N CYS A 81 0.24 -9.13 -4.17
CA CYS A 81 -0.04 -8.70 -5.55
C CYS A 81 1.19 -8.94 -6.45
N ASN A 82 1.56 -10.21 -6.64
CA ASN A 82 2.85 -10.64 -7.19
C ASN A 82 3.16 -10.13 -8.60
N ASN A 83 2.15 -9.88 -9.43
CA ASN A 83 2.32 -9.42 -10.82
C ASN A 83 2.01 -7.93 -11.00
N LEU A 84 1.81 -7.18 -9.91
CA LEU A 84 1.54 -5.75 -9.97
C LEU A 84 2.81 -5.01 -10.44
N THR A 85 2.73 -4.34 -11.59
CA THR A 85 3.82 -3.57 -12.19
C THR A 85 3.58 -2.07 -12.16
N GLU A 86 2.31 -1.65 -12.19
CA GLU A 86 1.89 -0.26 -12.25
C GLU A 86 0.89 0.05 -11.14
N LEU A 87 1.16 1.10 -10.37
CA LEU A 87 0.31 1.54 -9.29
C LEU A 87 0.24 3.07 -9.25
N ASN A 88 -0.95 3.62 -9.51
CA ASN A 88 -1.20 5.05 -9.41
C ASN A 88 -1.94 5.36 -8.10
N LEU A 89 -1.24 6.03 -7.18
CA LEU A 89 -1.74 6.48 -5.88
C LEU A 89 -1.86 8.01 -5.81
N SER A 90 -1.77 8.71 -6.93
CA SER A 90 -1.83 10.18 -6.96
C SER A 90 -3.18 10.69 -6.44
N GLY A 91 -3.15 11.64 -5.52
CA GLY A 91 -4.35 12.22 -4.93
C GLY A 91 -5.01 11.41 -3.81
N VAL A 92 -4.47 10.25 -3.47
CA VAL A 92 -4.94 9.48 -2.30
C VAL A 92 -4.55 10.21 -1.02
N ASP A 93 -5.54 10.68 -0.26
CA ASP A 93 -5.32 11.35 1.03
C ASP A 93 -5.03 10.33 2.13
N THR A 94 -3.79 10.33 2.64
CA THR A 94 -3.34 9.43 3.70
C THR A 94 -3.21 10.10 5.06
N SER A 95 -3.68 11.35 5.21
CA SER A 95 -3.48 12.16 6.42
C SER A 95 -4.08 11.57 7.69
N LYS A 96 -5.04 10.65 7.58
CA LYS A 96 -5.65 9.95 8.72
C LYS A 96 -5.19 8.51 8.90
N VAL A 97 -4.33 8.01 8.00
CA VAL A 97 -3.89 6.62 8.04
C VAL A 97 -2.91 6.42 9.21
N SER A 98 -3.21 5.45 10.05
CA SER A 98 -2.35 5.03 11.18
C SER A 98 -1.70 3.67 10.95
N ASP A 99 -2.24 2.83 10.06
CA ASP A 99 -1.76 1.47 9.84
C ASP A 99 -1.49 1.22 8.35
N MET A 100 -0.20 0.99 8.02
CA MET A 100 0.29 0.61 6.67
C MET A 100 1.09 -0.70 6.70
N ARG A 101 0.91 -1.54 7.76
CA ARG A 101 1.61 -2.83 7.85
C ARG A 101 1.35 -3.70 6.64
N TRP A 102 2.38 -4.34 6.08
CA TRP A 102 2.31 -5.28 4.96
C TRP A 102 1.66 -4.70 3.69
N MET A 103 1.58 -3.37 3.55
CA MET A 103 0.79 -2.74 2.50
C MET A 103 1.20 -3.17 1.09
N PHE A 104 2.50 -3.35 0.85
CA PHE A 104 3.07 -3.75 -0.43
C PHE A 104 3.89 -5.04 -0.34
N SER A 105 3.70 -5.82 0.73
CA SER A 105 4.43 -7.08 0.90
C SER A 105 4.21 -8.00 -0.29
N ASP A 106 5.27 -8.73 -0.67
CA ASP A 106 5.25 -9.70 -1.76
C ASP A 106 4.78 -9.15 -3.13
N CYS A 107 4.89 -7.82 -3.36
CA CYS A 107 4.71 -7.21 -4.68
C CYS A 107 5.99 -7.41 -5.53
N TYR A 108 6.25 -8.65 -5.97
CA TYR A 108 7.52 -9.03 -6.58
C TYR A 108 7.87 -8.27 -7.86
N GLU A 109 6.89 -7.94 -8.70
CA GLU A 109 7.12 -7.30 -10.00
C GLU A 109 7.09 -5.77 -9.93
N LEU A 110 6.77 -5.18 -8.77
CA LEU A 110 6.70 -3.74 -8.61
C LEU A 110 8.12 -3.15 -8.56
N SER A 111 8.47 -2.34 -9.57
CA SER A 111 9.81 -1.76 -9.70
C SER A 111 9.95 -0.35 -9.13
N THR A 112 8.86 0.40 -9.10
CA THR A 112 8.81 1.78 -8.60
C THR A 112 7.49 2.03 -7.88
N ILE A 113 7.56 2.72 -6.74
CA ILE A 113 6.38 3.21 -6.01
C ILE A 113 6.52 4.72 -5.83
N ASP A 114 5.46 5.47 -6.13
CA ASP A 114 5.40 6.91 -5.89
C ASP A 114 4.55 7.22 -4.65
N LEU A 115 5.23 7.59 -3.56
CA LEU A 115 4.63 8.00 -2.29
C LEU A 115 4.82 9.50 -2.03
N SER A 116 5.18 10.28 -3.04
CA SER A 116 5.48 11.72 -2.86
C SER A 116 4.26 12.53 -2.40
N GLY A 117 3.05 12.03 -2.62
CA GLY A 117 1.80 12.62 -2.14
C GLY A 117 1.32 12.09 -0.79
N PHE A 118 2.01 11.12 -0.18
CA PHE A 118 1.58 10.53 1.08
C PHE A 118 1.96 11.40 2.28
N ASP A 119 0.99 11.68 3.13
CA ASP A 119 1.23 12.14 4.51
C ASP A 119 1.32 10.93 5.43
N MET A 120 2.52 10.65 5.92
CA MET A 120 2.79 9.52 6.83
C MET A 120 2.95 9.98 8.28
N SER A 121 2.69 11.26 8.58
CA SER A 121 2.95 11.83 9.91
C SER A 121 2.14 11.19 11.04
N ASN A 122 1.02 10.52 10.72
CA ASN A 122 0.16 9.82 11.67
C ASN A 122 0.31 8.29 11.63
N VAL A 123 1.19 7.76 10.76
CA VAL A 123 1.34 6.30 10.62
C VAL A 123 2.13 5.74 11.81
N GLU A 124 1.47 4.89 12.59
CA GLU A 124 2.03 4.24 13.78
C GLU A 124 2.67 2.89 13.46
N CYS A 125 2.17 2.18 12.44
CA CYS A 125 2.69 0.87 12.07
C CYS A 125 3.02 0.79 10.57
N MET A 126 4.31 0.48 10.30
CA MET A 126 4.87 0.22 8.97
C MET A 126 5.54 -1.17 8.90
N HIS A 127 5.17 -2.08 9.83
CA HIS A 127 5.73 -3.42 9.91
C HIS A 127 5.64 -4.14 8.56
N CYS A 128 6.77 -4.65 8.05
CA CYS A 128 6.85 -5.38 6.78
C CYS A 128 6.24 -4.65 5.57
N MET A 129 6.13 -3.31 5.57
CA MET A 129 5.39 -2.56 4.55
C MET A 129 5.82 -2.89 3.11
N PHE A 130 7.10 -3.16 2.88
CA PHE A 130 7.69 -3.52 1.58
C PHE A 130 8.39 -4.87 1.61
N TRP A 131 8.05 -5.76 2.56
CA TRP A 131 8.72 -7.05 2.67
C TRP A 131 8.65 -7.80 1.34
N ALA A 132 9.79 -8.40 0.94
CA ALA A 132 9.96 -9.19 -0.29
C ALA A 132 9.60 -8.46 -1.61
N CYS A 133 9.63 -7.12 -1.63
CA CYS A 133 9.56 -6.37 -2.90
C CYS A 133 10.88 -6.53 -3.67
N CYS A 134 11.17 -7.73 -4.18
CA CYS A 134 12.48 -8.12 -4.72
C CYS A 134 12.93 -7.32 -5.94
N ASN A 135 11.99 -6.79 -6.75
CA ASN A 135 12.28 -5.99 -7.92
C ASN A 135 12.17 -4.47 -7.68
N LEU A 136 11.76 -4.04 -6.49
CA LEU A 136 11.64 -2.63 -6.15
C LEU A 136 13.01 -1.96 -6.17
N THR A 137 13.18 -0.96 -7.04
CA THR A 137 14.41 -0.18 -7.18
C THR A 137 14.29 1.22 -6.59
N THR A 138 13.09 1.80 -6.64
CA THR A 138 12.86 3.21 -6.30
C THR A 138 11.56 3.40 -5.54
N ILE A 139 11.65 4.12 -4.43
CA ILE A 139 10.52 4.73 -3.73
C ILE A 139 10.68 6.25 -3.88
N LYS A 140 9.74 6.90 -4.59
CA LYS A 140 9.69 8.35 -4.66
C LYS A 140 8.99 8.90 -3.43
N GLY A 141 9.44 10.08 -2.97
CA GLY A 141 8.94 10.72 -1.76
C GLY A 141 9.84 10.49 -0.56
N ILE A 142 9.34 10.83 0.60
CA ILE A 142 10.02 10.71 1.90
C ILE A 142 9.15 9.86 2.81
N ILE A 143 9.74 8.85 3.43
CA ILE A 143 9.07 8.06 4.46
C ILE A 143 9.26 8.78 5.78
N ASP A 144 8.21 9.47 6.25
CA ASP A 144 8.22 10.16 7.54
C ASP A 144 7.74 9.19 8.64
N MET A 145 8.65 8.87 9.56
CA MET A 145 8.41 7.92 10.65
C MET A 145 8.10 8.61 11.98
N LYS A 146 7.65 9.87 11.96
CA LYS A 146 7.43 10.71 13.15
C LYS A 146 6.59 10.03 14.23
N SER A 147 5.54 9.32 13.86
CA SER A 147 4.63 8.62 14.78
C SER A 147 4.85 7.10 14.81
N CYS A 148 5.80 6.60 14.01
CA CYS A 148 5.98 5.15 13.85
C CYS A 148 6.56 4.51 15.10
N THR A 149 5.84 3.51 15.61
CA THR A 149 6.24 2.69 16.76
C THR A 149 6.65 1.27 16.37
N ASP A 150 6.29 0.83 15.14
CA ASP A 150 6.66 -0.48 14.62
C ASP A 150 6.97 -0.38 13.11
N CYS A 151 8.25 -0.45 12.77
CA CYS A 151 8.75 -0.52 11.40
C CYS A 151 9.56 -1.79 11.15
N ALA A 152 9.48 -2.80 12.02
CA ALA A 152 10.27 -4.00 11.92
C ALA A 152 10.13 -4.69 10.56
N PHE A 153 11.25 -5.11 9.98
CA PHE A 153 11.33 -5.79 8.69
C PHE A 153 10.77 -5.03 7.49
N MET A 154 10.60 -3.71 7.62
CA MET A 154 9.92 -2.86 6.63
C MET A 154 10.44 -3.06 5.21
N PHE A 155 11.76 -3.26 5.02
CA PHE A 155 12.42 -3.42 3.72
C PHE A 155 13.11 -4.78 3.57
N LYS A 156 12.76 -5.75 4.40
CA LYS A 156 13.39 -7.06 4.32
C LYS A 156 13.20 -7.66 2.93
N ASP A 157 14.28 -8.20 2.35
CA ASP A 157 14.34 -8.80 1.03
C ASP A 157 14.12 -7.82 -0.15
N CYS A 158 14.25 -6.50 0.08
CA CYS A 158 14.26 -5.47 -0.97
C CYS A 158 15.67 -5.30 -1.56
N TYR A 159 16.23 -6.33 -2.20
CA TYR A 159 17.65 -6.38 -2.60
C TYR A 159 18.09 -5.30 -3.59
N LYS A 160 17.16 -4.82 -4.45
CA LYS A 160 17.45 -3.85 -5.51
C LYS A 160 17.20 -2.41 -5.09
N LEU A 161 16.52 -2.19 -3.96
CA LEU A 161 16.09 -0.86 -3.52
C LEU A 161 17.29 0.03 -3.19
N ARG A 162 17.28 1.29 -3.67
CA ARG A 162 18.32 2.29 -3.45
C ARG A 162 17.71 3.67 -3.26
N GLY A 163 18.47 4.56 -2.58
CA GLY A 163 18.13 5.97 -2.46
C GLY A 163 16.87 6.29 -1.67
N VAL A 164 16.49 5.42 -0.73
CA VAL A 164 15.33 5.65 0.14
C VAL A 164 15.59 6.86 1.03
N LYS A 165 14.66 7.79 1.07
CA LYS A 165 14.72 8.98 1.95
C LYS A 165 13.83 8.75 3.16
N ILE A 166 14.42 8.79 4.35
CA ILE A 166 13.74 8.55 5.62
C ILE A 166 13.82 9.79 6.49
N LYS A 167 12.74 10.17 7.12
CA LYS A 167 12.64 11.29 8.04
C LYS A 167 12.13 10.81 9.40
N ASN A 168 12.66 11.40 10.48
CA ASN A 168 12.25 11.12 11.85
C ASN A 168 12.24 9.62 12.23
N PRO A 169 13.27 8.82 11.91
CA PRO A 169 13.26 7.40 12.27
C PRO A 169 13.29 7.22 13.80
N PRO A 170 12.75 6.09 14.32
CA PRO A 170 12.94 5.69 15.71
C PRO A 170 14.42 5.62 16.08
N ALA A 171 14.75 5.80 17.38
CA ALA A 171 16.15 5.83 17.84
C ALA A 171 16.91 4.53 17.59
N ASP A 172 16.23 3.41 17.53
CA ASP A 172 16.76 2.07 17.29
C ASP A 172 16.68 1.65 15.80
N PHE A 173 16.27 2.53 14.90
CA PHE A 173 16.18 2.25 13.48
C PHE A 173 17.54 1.83 12.90
N ASN A 174 17.60 0.66 12.32
CA ASN A 174 18.82 0.03 11.80
C ASN A 174 18.78 -0.19 10.28
N GLY A 175 17.80 0.43 9.58
CA GLY A 175 17.56 0.24 8.15
C GLY A 175 16.49 -0.79 7.81
N GLU A 176 16.03 -1.58 8.77
CA GLU A 176 14.94 -2.57 8.67
C GLU A 176 15.00 -3.45 7.41
N GLY A 177 16.20 -3.93 7.08
CA GLY A 177 16.49 -4.76 5.90
C GLY A 177 17.33 -4.05 4.83
N LEU A 178 17.52 -2.73 4.92
CA LEU A 178 18.43 -1.97 4.04
C LEU A 178 19.83 -1.86 4.65
N SER A 179 20.85 -1.92 3.81
CA SER A 179 22.21 -1.51 4.20
C SER A 179 22.33 0.02 4.27
N PRO A 180 23.30 0.58 5.02
CA PRO A 180 23.47 2.02 5.15
C PRO A 180 23.67 2.79 3.83
N SER A 181 24.11 2.11 2.76
CA SER A 181 24.28 2.71 1.43
C SER A 181 22.96 2.81 0.63
N GLN A 182 21.89 2.21 1.09
CA GLN A 182 20.62 2.15 0.39
C GLN A 182 19.63 3.24 0.80
N TYR A 183 19.86 3.90 1.94
CA TYR A 183 18.98 4.94 2.45
C TYR A 183 19.75 6.19 2.92
N THR A 184 19.01 7.29 3.10
CA THR A 184 19.52 8.55 3.64
C THR A 184 18.50 9.10 4.62
N ILE A 185 18.98 9.48 5.82
CA ILE A 185 18.15 10.22 6.77
C ILE A 185 18.13 11.69 6.33
N VAL A 186 16.93 12.24 6.20
CA VAL A 186 16.70 13.64 5.81
C VAL A 186 16.08 14.43 6.95
N SER A 187 16.35 15.74 7.00
CA SER A 187 15.83 16.67 8.02
C SER A 187 14.41 17.15 7.72
#